data_cf1c1fa22855ee0be974ed5a0445e632
#
_entry.id   cf1c1fa22855ee0be974ed5a0445e632
#
_cell.length_a   1.000
_cell.length_b   1.000
_cell.length_c   1.000
_cell.angle_alpha   90.00
_cell.angle_beta   90.00
_cell.angle_gamma   90.00
#
_symmetry.space_group_name_H-M   'P 1'
#
loop_
_entity.id
_entity.type
_entity.pdbx_description
1 polymer ?
#
loop_
_entity_poly.entity_id
_entity_poly.type
_entity_poly.pdbx_seq_one_letter_code
_entity_poly.pdbx_strand_id
1 'polypeptide(L)'
;TVITRKAYGGAYDVMNSKHIRGDINYAWPTAEIAVMGPRGAAEIIFKKEIAQANDPEKMLAEKEQEYREKFANPYTAAERGYIDDIIEPKQTRPRLIKALEMLSTKKDTNPPKKHGNIPL
;
A
#
# COMPACT_ATOMS: atom_id res chain seq x y z
N THR A 1 -5.14 2.15 -9.86
CA THR A 1 -4.19 2.73 -8.88
C THR A 1 -2.77 2.39 -9.25
N VAL A 2 -1.85 3.33 -9.03
CA VAL A 2 -0.40 3.08 -9.14
C VAL A 2 0.27 3.59 -7.86
N ILE A 3 0.91 2.69 -7.13
CA ILE A 3 1.65 3.03 -5.91
C ILE A 3 3.10 3.32 -6.31
N THR A 4 3.47 4.59 -6.22
CA THR A 4 4.80 5.05 -6.66
C THR A 4 5.81 5.16 -5.52
N ARG A 5 5.33 5.29 -4.25
CA ARG A 5 6.20 5.48 -3.10
C ARG A 5 5.65 4.80 -1.84
N LYS A 6 4.70 5.40 -1.13
CA LYS A 6 4.22 4.94 0.18
C LYS A 6 2.71 4.78 0.18
N ALA A 7 2.25 3.65 0.69
CA ALA A 7 0.85 3.32 0.84
C ALA A 7 0.65 2.58 2.18
N TYR A 8 0.18 3.29 3.21
CA TYR A 8 0.05 2.77 4.55
C TYR A 8 -1.38 2.86 5.08
N GLY A 9 -1.86 1.77 5.67
CA GLY A 9 -3.09 1.68 6.43
C GLY A 9 -4.32 2.19 5.70
N GLY A 10 -5.19 2.89 6.39
CA GLY A 10 -6.44 3.41 5.84
C GLY A 10 -6.27 4.37 4.68
N ALA A 11 -5.18 5.14 4.64
CA ALA A 11 -4.87 6.01 3.49
C ALA A 11 -4.61 5.19 2.21
N TYR A 12 -3.94 4.04 2.34
CA TYR A 12 -3.79 3.09 1.23
C TYR A 12 -5.16 2.54 0.80
N ASP A 13 -5.98 2.12 1.76
CA ASP A 13 -7.26 1.49 1.48
C ASP A 13 -8.19 2.41 0.68
N VAL A 14 -8.38 3.66 1.13
CA VAL A 14 -9.32 4.60 0.53
C VAL A 14 -8.89 5.15 -0.83
N MET A 15 -7.63 5.01 -1.19
CA MET A 15 -7.08 5.44 -2.49
C MET A 15 -7.27 4.38 -3.60
N ASN A 16 -8.38 3.65 -3.54
CA ASN A 16 -8.78 2.63 -4.50
C ASN A 16 -7.90 1.37 -4.48
N SER A 17 -7.75 0.79 -3.29
CA SER A 17 -7.09 -0.52 -3.12
C SER A 17 -7.99 -1.68 -3.51
N LYS A 18 -7.43 -2.89 -3.57
CA LYS A 18 -8.19 -4.14 -3.73
C LYS A 18 -9.21 -4.34 -2.60
N HIS A 19 -8.94 -3.83 -1.39
CA HIS A 19 -9.82 -3.97 -0.24
C HIS A 19 -11.17 -3.26 -0.42
N ILE A 20 -11.21 -2.21 -1.25
CA ILE A 20 -12.44 -1.49 -1.61
C ILE A 20 -12.84 -1.72 -3.07
N ARG A 21 -12.48 -2.86 -3.64
CA ARG A 21 -12.81 -3.29 -5.00
C ARG A 21 -12.12 -2.50 -6.12
N GLY A 22 -10.92 -1.99 -5.89
CA GLY A 22 -10.09 -1.43 -6.96
C GLY A 22 -9.81 -2.49 -8.03
N ASP A 23 -10.09 -2.19 -9.31
CA ASP A 23 -9.95 -3.15 -10.41
C ASP A 23 -8.50 -3.51 -10.69
N ILE A 24 -7.66 -2.48 -10.88
CA ILE A 24 -6.24 -2.65 -11.21
C ILE A 24 -5.38 -1.83 -10.26
N ASN A 25 -4.45 -2.51 -9.61
CA ASN A 25 -3.51 -1.92 -8.67
C ASN A 25 -2.09 -2.32 -9.05
N TYR A 26 -1.30 -1.36 -9.48
CA TYR A 26 0.12 -1.53 -9.76
C TYR A 26 0.97 -0.91 -8.66
N ALA A 27 2.20 -1.38 -8.53
CA ALA A 27 3.21 -0.74 -7.69
C ALA A 27 4.55 -0.64 -8.44
N TRP A 28 5.34 0.38 -8.11
CA TRP A 28 6.74 0.42 -8.51
C TRP A 28 7.58 -0.45 -7.58
N PRO A 29 8.75 -0.95 -8.03
CA PRO A 29 9.62 -1.79 -7.21
C PRO A 29 10.08 -1.11 -5.90
N THR A 30 10.13 0.23 -5.90
CA THR A 30 10.52 1.05 -4.75
C THR A 30 9.36 1.43 -3.83
N ALA A 31 8.15 0.93 -4.10
CA ALA A 31 6.99 1.24 -3.27
C ALA A 31 7.06 0.54 -1.90
N GLU A 32 6.54 1.22 -0.90
CA GLU A 32 6.34 0.66 0.44
C GLU A 32 4.84 0.48 0.68
N ILE A 33 4.41 -0.76 0.91
CA ILE A 33 2.99 -1.09 1.13
C ILE A 33 2.89 -1.86 2.45
N ALA A 34 2.21 -1.30 3.43
CA ALA A 34 2.06 -1.92 4.75
C ALA A 34 0.83 -1.40 5.51
N VAL A 35 0.44 -2.11 6.56
CA VAL A 35 -0.64 -1.68 7.46
C VAL A 35 -0.29 -0.37 8.15
N MET A 36 0.98 -0.16 8.49
CA MET A 36 1.47 1.09 9.09
C MET A 36 2.92 1.36 8.69
N GLY A 37 3.35 2.60 8.85
CA GLY A 37 4.72 2.99 8.54
C GLY A 37 5.75 2.20 9.38
N PRO A 38 6.91 1.87 8.82
CA PRO A 38 7.91 1.00 9.46
C PRO A 38 8.34 1.45 10.85
N ARG A 39 8.56 2.75 11.06
CA ARG A 39 8.94 3.29 12.36
C ARG A 39 7.88 3.04 13.44
N GLY A 40 6.63 3.39 13.16
CA GLY A 40 5.53 3.17 14.10
C GLY A 40 5.30 1.69 14.39
N ALA A 41 5.45 0.83 13.37
CA ALA A 41 5.37 -0.62 13.55
C ALA A 41 6.50 -1.14 14.46
N ALA A 42 7.74 -0.69 14.23
CA ALA A 42 8.89 -1.08 15.05
C ALA A 42 8.73 -0.64 16.51
N GLU A 43 8.28 0.59 16.76
CA GLU A 43 8.01 1.10 18.12
C GLU A 43 6.97 0.28 18.89
N ILE A 44 5.98 -0.27 18.21
CA ILE A 44 4.94 -1.09 18.83
C ILE A 44 5.43 -2.53 19.02
N ILE A 45 5.91 -3.16 17.96
CA ILE A 45 6.25 -4.58 17.95
C ILE A 45 7.45 -4.87 18.82
N PHE A 46 8.49 -4.04 18.74
CA PHE A 46 9.77 -4.24 19.41
C PHE A 46 9.96 -3.35 20.65
N LYS A 47 8.86 -2.81 21.19
CA LYS A 47 8.88 -1.89 22.34
C LYS A 47 9.77 -2.35 23.51
N LYS A 48 9.69 -3.64 23.85
CA LYS A 48 10.47 -4.21 24.96
C LYS A 48 11.96 -4.29 24.65
N GLU A 49 12.30 -4.71 23.44
CA GLU A 49 13.69 -4.84 23.00
C GLU A 49 14.37 -3.47 22.91
N ILE A 50 13.66 -2.48 22.36
CA ILE A 50 14.12 -1.11 22.24
C ILE A 50 14.37 -0.50 23.64
N ALA A 51 13.45 -0.72 24.59
CA ALA A 51 13.59 -0.19 25.95
C ALA A 51 14.73 -0.81 26.76
N GLN A 52 15.17 -2.01 26.40
CA GLN A 52 16.27 -2.73 27.08
C GLN A 52 17.63 -2.55 26.38
N ALA A 53 17.66 -1.89 25.21
CA ALA A 53 18.88 -1.70 24.46
C ALA A 53 19.78 -0.63 25.09
N ASN A 54 21.09 -0.81 24.96
CA ASN A 54 22.06 0.20 25.39
C ASN A 54 21.95 1.52 24.60
N ASP A 55 21.52 1.41 23.33
CA ASP A 55 21.21 2.54 22.44
C ASP A 55 19.83 2.30 21.81
N PRO A 56 18.75 2.85 22.41
CA PRO A 56 17.40 2.67 21.92
C PRO A 56 17.14 3.23 20.51
N GLU A 57 17.79 4.35 20.15
CA GLU A 57 17.59 4.94 18.83
C GLU A 57 18.23 4.09 17.73
N LYS A 58 19.41 3.58 17.98
CA LYS A 58 20.09 2.66 17.04
C LYS A 58 19.28 1.37 16.87
N MET A 59 18.83 0.79 17.97
CA MET A 59 17.97 -0.41 17.94
C MET A 59 16.67 -0.15 17.18
N LEU A 60 16.03 1.00 17.40
CA LEU A 60 14.82 1.37 16.65
C LEU A 60 15.08 1.48 15.15
N ALA A 61 16.19 2.10 14.75
CA ALA A 61 16.55 2.23 13.33
C ALA A 61 16.82 0.86 12.68
N GLU A 62 17.50 -0.05 13.38
CA GLU A 62 17.73 -1.43 12.92
C GLU A 62 16.39 -2.19 12.75
N LYS A 63 15.47 -2.07 13.73
CA LYS A 63 14.17 -2.72 13.67
C LYS A 63 13.21 -2.10 12.63
N GLU A 64 13.31 -0.80 12.41
CA GLU A 64 12.61 -0.13 11.31
C GLU A 64 13.06 -0.67 9.96
N GLN A 65 14.35 -0.83 9.76
CA GLN A 65 14.90 -1.37 8.50
C GLN A 65 14.52 -2.84 8.31
N GLU A 66 14.63 -3.66 9.36
CA GLU A 66 14.18 -5.06 9.34
C GLU A 66 12.69 -5.17 8.95
N TYR A 67 11.84 -4.34 9.54
CA TYR A 67 10.42 -4.31 9.22
C TYR A 67 10.16 -3.88 7.77
N ARG A 68 10.89 -2.88 7.30
CA ARG A 68 10.77 -2.38 5.92
C ARG A 68 11.09 -3.47 4.90
N GLU A 69 12.20 -4.16 5.09
CA GLU A 69 12.63 -5.23 4.18
C GLU A 69 11.68 -6.43 4.20
N LYS A 70 11.19 -6.81 5.35
CA LYS A 70 10.38 -8.00 5.52
C LYS A 70 8.91 -7.79 5.16
N PHE A 71 8.33 -6.64 5.48
CA PHE A 71 6.89 -6.42 5.40
C PHE A 71 6.47 -5.23 4.52
N ALA A 72 7.21 -4.14 4.52
CA ALA A 72 6.83 -2.91 3.85
C ALA A 72 7.44 -2.83 2.44
N ASN A 73 7.16 -3.82 1.59
CA ASN A 73 7.63 -3.88 0.23
C ASN A 73 6.51 -4.35 -0.72
N PRO A 74 6.59 -4.05 -2.03
CA PRO A 74 5.53 -4.39 -2.96
C PRO A 74 5.46 -5.89 -3.24
N TYR A 75 6.53 -6.65 -3.06
CA TYR A 75 6.57 -8.08 -3.34
C TYR A 75 5.71 -8.86 -2.35
N THR A 76 5.80 -8.55 -1.07
CA THR A 76 4.94 -9.14 -0.03
C THR A 76 3.46 -8.82 -0.28
N ALA A 77 3.15 -7.61 -0.76
CA ALA A 77 1.78 -7.25 -1.14
C ALA A 77 1.29 -8.01 -2.37
N ALA A 78 2.17 -8.23 -3.35
CA ALA A 78 1.88 -9.00 -4.56
C ALA A 78 1.61 -10.48 -4.26
N GLU A 79 2.44 -11.13 -3.43
CA GLU A 79 2.24 -12.51 -2.99
C GLU A 79 0.88 -12.74 -2.35
N ARG A 80 0.33 -11.72 -1.70
CA ARG A 80 -0.99 -11.76 -1.05
C ARG A 80 -2.14 -11.32 -1.96
N GLY A 81 -1.87 -10.97 -3.20
CA GLY A 81 -2.87 -10.52 -4.16
C GLY A 81 -3.41 -9.11 -3.90
N TYR A 82 -2.72 -8.29 -3.12
CA TYR A 82 -3.13 -6.90 -2.84
C TYR A 82 -2.81 -5.95 -3.99
N ILE A 83 -1.88 -6.31 -4.85
CA ILE A 83 -1.57 -5.64 -6.11
C ILE A 83 -1.50 -6.66 -7.26
N ASP A 84 -1.79 -6.21 -8.48
CA ASP A 84 -1.85 -7.08 -9.65
C ASP A 84 -0.48 -7.29 -10.29
N ASP A 85 0.38 -6.26 -10.25
CA ASP A 85 1.72 -6.37 -10.85
C ASP A 85 2.66 -5.30 -10.30
N ILE A 86 3.97 -5.62 -10.31
CA ILE A 86 5.04 -4.68 -9.99
C ILE A 86 5.66 -4.25 -11.31
N ILE A 87 5.52 -2.97 -11.62
CA ILE A 87 5.88 -2.41 -12.94
C ILE A 87 7.01 -1.39 -12.83
N GLU A 88 7.91 -1.41 -13.78
CA GLU A 88 8.93 -0.38 -13.93
C GLU A 88 8.28 1.00 -14.22
N PRO A 89 8.83 2.12 -13.71
CA PRO A 89 8.28 3.46 -13.95
C PRO A 89 7.99 3.76 -15.41
N LYS A 90 8.87 3.33 -16.33
CA LYS A 90 8.70 3.51 -17.78
C LYS A 90 7.49 2.76 -18.36
N GLN A 91 7.03 1.72 -17.69
CA GLN A 91 5.87 0.92 -18.11
C GLN A 91 4.54 1.50 -17.64
N THR A 92 4.56 2.49 -16.75
CA THR A 92 3.34 3.01 -16.11
C THR A 92 2.31 3.47 -17.14
N ARG A 93 2.70 4.32 -18.09
CA ARG A 93 1.77 4.82 -19.12
C ARG A 93 1.19 3.71 -20.02
N PRO A 94 1.97 2.84 -20.65
CA PRO A 94 1.41 1.78 -21.48
C PRO A 94 0.56 0.78 -20.68
N ARG A 95 0.91 0.48 -19.42
CA ARG A 95 0.12 -0.39 -18.56
C ARG A 95 -1.23 0.25 -18.20
N LEU A 96 -1.26 1.54 -17.91
CA LEU A 96 -2.51 2.26 -17.63
C LEU A 96 -3.42 2.30 -18.87
N ILE A 97 -2.87 2.55 -20.06
CA ILE A 97 -3.65 2.53 -21.31
C ILE A 97 -4.33 1.17 -21.48
N LYS A 98 -3.57 0.07 -21.38
CA LYS A 98 -4.11 -1.29 -21.51
C LYS A 98 -5.16 -1.61 -20.42
N ALA A 99 -4.93 -1.18 -19.19
CA ALA A 99 -5.90 -1.36 -18.12
C ALA A 99 -7.21 -0.63 -18.40
N LEU A 100 -7.14 0.61 -18.88
CA LEU A 100 -8.33 1.39 -19.27
C LEU A 100 -9.05 0.78 -20.48
N GLU A 101 -8.35 0.29 -21.47
CA GLU A 101 -8.93 -0.43 -22.60
C GLU A 101 -9.68 -1.69 -22.14
N MET A 102 -9.05 -2.49 -21.26
CA MET A 102 -9.67 -3.69 -20.68
C MET A 102 -10.93 -3.36 -19.89
N LEU A 103 -10.94 -2.25 -19.16
CA LEU A 103 -12.05 -1.80 -18.33
C LEU A 103 -13.09 -0.95 -19.08
N SER A 104 -12.92 -0.70 -20.37
CA SER A 104 -13.80 0.19 -21.17
C SER A 104 -15.26 -0.23 -21.18
N THR A 105 -15.54 -1.52 -21.05
CA THR A 105 -16.90 -2.07 -21.01
C THR A 105 -17.44 -2.26 -19.59
N LYS A 106 -16.66 -1.94 -18.57
CA LYS A 106 -17.10 -2.06 -17.18
C LYS A 106 -18.31 -1.16 -16.93
N LYS A 107 -19.35 -1.75 -16.36
CA LYS A 107 -20.50 -1.03 -15.82
C LYS A 107 -20.61 -1.35 -14.34
N ASP A 108 -20.65 -0.32 -13.53
CA ASP A 108 -20.81 -0.44 -12.09
C ASP A 108 -21.94 0.48 -11.62
N THR A 109 -22.74 0.00 -10.70
CA THR A 109 -23.84 0.76 -10.13
C THR A 109 -23.65 0.84 -8.62
N ASN A 110 -23.65 2.05 -8.10
CA ASN A 110 -23.67 2.22 -6.65
C ASN A 110 -24.99 1.71 -6.07
N PRO A 111 -24.99 1.19 -4.83
CA PRO A 111 -26.21 0.89 -4.12
C PRO A 111 -27.16 2.11 -4.10
N PRO A 112 -28.48 1.91 -4.18
CA PRO A 112 -29.42 3.01 -4.07
C PRO A 112 -29.25 3.73 -2.74
N LYS A 113 -29.14 5.05 -2.80
CA LYS A 113 -28.94 5.89 -1.60
C LYS A 113 -30.21 6.67 -1.31
N LYS A 114 -30.59 6.71 -0.04
CA LYS A 114 -31.69 7.55 0.41
C LYS A 114 -31.33 9.04 0.39
N HIS A 115 -30.07 9.33 0.69
CA HIS A 115 -29.52 10.70 0.72
C HIS A 115 -28.15 10.72 0.04
N GLY A 116 -27.79 11.85 -0.57
CA GLY A 116 -26.42 12.09 -1.04
C GLY A 116 -25.45 12.36 0.09
N ASN A 117 -24.15 12.24 -0.17
CA ASN A 117 -23.13 12.73 0.76
C ASN A 117 -23.20 14.26 0.80
N ILE A 118 -23.24 14.80 1.98
CA ILE A 118 -23.15 16.25 2.19
C ILE A 118 -21.65 16.59 2.22
N PRO A 119 -21.16 17.48 1.33
CA PRO A 119 -19.79 17.97 1.45
C PRO A 119 -19.69 18.79 2.75
N LEU A 120 -18.67 18.49 3.55
CA LEU A 120 -18.37 19.19 4.79
C LEU A 120 -17.46 20.38 4.53
#